data_0a59f3bee095334f49e1ebbc911764c6
#
_entry.id   0a59f3bee095334f49e1ebbc911764c6
#
_cell.length_a   1.000
_cell.length_b   1.000
_cell.length_c   1.000
_cell.angle_alpha   90.00
_cell.angle_beta   90.00
_cell.angle_gamma   90.00
#
_symmetry.space_group_name_H-M   'P 1'
#
loop_
_entity.id
_entity.type
_entity.pdbx_description
1 polymer ?
#
loop_
_entity_poly.entity_id
_entity_poly.type
_entity_poly.pdbx_seq_one_letter_code
_entity_poly.pdbx_strand_id
1 'polypeptide(L)'
;MKLKWVSFLFTALFVIASVPVSASTTTDQTNLKLIKTITGAISPKSVQASNDGLVSAHNMMYRHSVTIYDAETLELKSTVPDSVELSKFGYKKYSGIYKGAPVEGAYSPDGKYLYFTNYAMYGKGFNKEGHDTCSPASGYDSSYLSRINLAENKIDAVYPVGSVPKVVKVSPDNKYILVSNWCSYTVTIISIETQKTIKSIKIGRYPRGISISSDSKFAYVAEMGGNRIHRINLEDFSVNYIPIGSNPRAIELSPDNSTLYATLNISGKVIAWDLDTNKEIKTVATGKSARSLAISSDGSALFVVNFRSGTLSKVRTSDMKVLQNIKVCAEPIGVTYDSVNSRTWVACYGGSIKVFANQ
;
A
#
# COMPACT_ATOMS: atom_id res chain seq x y z
N MET A 1 -55.18 27.92 -66.95
CA MET A 1 -53.74 28.04 -66.68
C MET A 1 -53.44 27.28 -65.37
N LYS A 2 -52.90 26.05 -65.47
CA LYS A 2 -52.60 25.20 -64.29
C LYS A 2 -51.11 25.29 -64.04
N LEU A 3 -50.75 25.85 -62.87
CA LEU A 3 -49.36 25.93 -62.40
C LEU A 3 -48.99 24.61 -61.77
N LYS A 4 -47.90 23.94 -62.29
CA LYS A 4 -47.33 22.75 -61.69
C LYS A 4 -46.22 23.18 -60.77
N TRP A 5 -46.32 22.76 -59.48
CA TRP A 5 -45.26 22.86 -58.49
C TRP A 5 -44.34 21.65 -58.68
N VAL A 6 -43.06 21.91 -58.81
CA VAL A 6 -41.99 20.87 -58.83
C VAL A 6 -41.32 20.96 -57.43
N SER A 7 -41.48 19.90 -56.61
CA SER A 7 -40.79 19.77 -55.37
C SER A 7 -39.38 19.16 -55.59
N PHE A 8 -38.35 19.89 -55.27
CA PHE A 8 -36.99 19.35 -55.21
C PHE A 8 -36.76 18.79 -53.78
N LEU A 9 -36.60 17.47 -53.67
CA LEU A 9 -36.07 16.81 -52.47
C LEU A 9 -34.53 16.95 -52.44
N PHE A 10 -34.04 17.72 -51.49
CA PHE A 10 -32.61 17.70 -51.17
C PHE A 10 -32.34 16.57 -50.16
N THR A 11 -31.68 15.50 -50.59
CA THR A 11 -31.19 14.43 -49.76
C THR A 11 -29.82 14.86 -49.24
N ALA A 12 -29.74 15.29 -47.94
CA ALA A 12 -28.48 15.57 -47.25
C ALA A 12 -27.83 14.24 -46.87
N LEU A 13 -26.71 13.89 -47.48
CA LEU A 13 -25.87 12.75 -47.10
C LEU A 13 -25.03 13.17 -45.86
N PHE A 14 -25.41 12.69 -44.71
CA PHE A 14 -24.57 12.84 -43.50
C PHE A 14 -23.43 11.78 -43.58
N VAL A 15 -22.24 12.20 -43.91
CA VAL A 15 -21.01 11.39 -43.73
C VAL A 15 -20.62 11.46 -42.27
N ILE A 16 -20.92 10.42 -41.51
CA ILE A 16 -20.41 10.23 -40.16
C ILE A 16 -18.96 9.83 -40.26
N ALA A 17 -18.05 10.78 -40.13
CA ALA A 17 -16.64 10.49 -39.98
C ALA A 17 -16.44 9.82 -38.60
N SER A 18 -16.17 8.51 -38.58
CA SER A 18 -15.73 7.79 -37.40
C SER A 18 -14.33 8.29 -37.04
N VAL A 19 -14.22 9.11 -36.01
CA VAL A 19 -12.92 9.43 -35.38
C VAL A 19 -12.39 8.13 -34.78
N PRO A 20 -11.19 7.65 -35.16
CA PRO A 20 -10.61 6.48 -34.52
C PRO A 20 -10.37 6.79 -33.07
N VAL A 21 -11.06 6.09 -32.15
CA VAL A 21 -10.74 6.09 -30.74
C VAL A 21 -9.37 5.43 -30.62
N SER A 22 -8.34 6.22 -30.37
CA SER A 22 -7.02 5.70 -30.04
C SER A 22 -7.16 4.83 -28.78
N ALA A 23 -6.95 3.53 -28.91
CA ALA A 23 -6.96 2.63 -27.76
C ALA A 23 -5.86 3.10 -26.78
N SER A 24 -6.24 3.46 -25.58
CA SER A 24 -5.31 3.81 -24.52
C SER A 24 -4.40 2.60 -24.24
N THR A 25 -3.08 2.81 -24.28
CA THR A 25 -2.10 1.76 -23.95
C THR A 25 -2.24 1.40 -22.47
N THR A 26 -2.56 0.14 -22.18
CA THR A 26 -2.67 -0.36 -20.82
C THR A 26 -1.30 -0.58 -20.18
N THR A 27 -1.22 -0.56 -18.85
CA THR A 27 0.06 -0.66 -18.14
C THR A 27 0.79 -1.97 -18.44
N ASP A 28 0.09 -3.07 -18.66
CA ASP A 28 0.70 -4.37 -19.01
C ASP A 28 1.42 -4.35 -20.38
N GLN A 29 1.06 -3.45 -21.29
CA GLN A 29 1.67 -3.29 -22.61
C GLN A 29 2.95 -2.45 -22.62
N THR A 30 3.25 -1.77 -21.52
CA THR A 30 4.43 -0.92 -21.35
C THR A 30 5.63 -1.69 -20.78
N ASN A 31 6.81 -1.09 -20.84
CA ASN A 31 8.02 -1.62 -20.24
C ASN A 31 8.50 -0.76 -19.07
N LEU A 32 9.10 -1.42 -18.07
CA LEU A 32 9.75 -0.76 -16.95
C LEU A 32 11.12 -0.22 -17.39
N LYS A 33 11.33 1.09 -17.27
CA LYS A 33 12.60 1.74 -17.54
C LYS A 33 13.02 2.55 -16.32
N LEU A 34 14.21 2.27 -15.77
CA LEU A 34 14.77 3.06 -14.66
C LEU A 34 15.03 4.50 -15.13
N ILE A 35 14.40 5.47 -14.44
CA ILE A 35 14.54 6.90 -14.75
C ILE A 35 15.27 7.68 -13.66
N LYS A 36 15.22 7.24 -12.39
CA LYS A 36 15.91 7.92 -11.28
C LYS A 36 16.34 6.91 -10.22
N THR A 37 17.49 7.18 -9.63
CA THR A 37 17.90 6.58 -8.35
C THR A 37 18.01 7.72 -7.33
N ILE A 38 17.20 7.65 -6.29
CA ILE A 38 17.24 8.59 -5.17
C ILE A 38 18.09 7.99 -4.07
N THR A 39 19.07 8.72 -3.60
CA THR A 39 19.98 8.35 -2.51
C THR A 39 20.10 9.49 -1.53
N GLY A 40 20.95 9.36 -0.51
CA GLY A 40 21.21 10.37 0.50
C GLY A 40 20.91 9.88 1.92
N ALA A 41 20.41 10.76 2.76
CA ALA A 41 20.12 10.45 4.16
C ALA A 41 18.82 9.66 4.35
N ILE A 42 18.63 8.58 3.57
CA ILE A 42 17.43 7.73 3.61
C ILE A 42 17.79 6.27 3.92
N SER A 43 16.85 5.57 4.53
CA SER A 43 16.92 4.12 4.81
C SER A 43 15.51 3.54 4.74
N PRO A 44 14.91 3.52 3.53
CA PRO A 44 13.48 3.28 3.37
C PRO A 44 13.14 1.81 3.64
N LYS A 45 12.16 1.59 4.52
CA LYS A 45 11.50 0.31 4.76
C LYS A 45 10.33 0.09 3.80
N SER A 46 9.68 1.17 3.39
CA SER A 46 8.62 1.18 2.40
C SER A 46 8.56 2.50 1.65
N VAL A 47 7.83 2.50 0.56
CA VAL A 47 7.40 3.68 -0.20
C VAL A 47 5.89 3.61 -0.41
N GLN A 48 5.22 4.75 -0.43
CA GLN A 48 3.78 4.84 -0.66
C GLN A 48 3.47 6.07 -1.53
N ALA A 49 2.77 5.85 -2.63
CA ALA A 49 2.24 6.92 -3.48
C ALA A 49 0.88 7.40 -2.97
N SER A 50 0.62 8.70 -3.11
CA SER A 50 -0.70 9.31 -2.96
C SER A 50 -1.41 9.38 -4.31
N ASN A 51 -2.70 9.76 -4.27
CA ASN A 51 -3.46 10.07 -5.49
C ASN A 51 -3.22 11.51 -6.00
N ASP A 52 -2.46 12.31 -5.24
CA ASP A 52 -2.24 13.75 -5.50
C ASP A 52 -0.78 14.07 -5.89
N GLY A 53 -0.05 13.08 -6.42
CA GLY A 53 1.31 13.28 -6.94
C GLY A 53 2.40 13.41 -5.87
N LEU A 54 2.20 12.81 -4.68
CA LEU A 54 3.24 12.68 -3.66
C LEU A 54 3.67 11.22 -3.50
N VAL A 55 4.93 11.01 -3.15
CA VAL A 55 5.43 9.71 -2.71
C VAL A 55 6.18 9.86 -1.40
N SER A 56 5.80 9.08 -0.39
CA SER A 56 6.51 9.05 0.89
C SER A 56 7.43 7.84 0.98
N ALA A 57 8.54 7.98 1.72
CA ALA A 57 9.40 6.88 2.11
C ALA A 57 9.59 6.89 3.63
N HIS A 58 9.47 5.70 4.23
CA HIS A 58 9.47 5.50 5.67
C HIS A 58 10.84 4.98 6.09
N ASN A 59 11.67 5.86 6.67
CA ASN A 59 13.09 5.62 6.94
C ASN A 59 13.28 5.05 8.34
N MET A 60 13.07 3.75 8.50
CA MET A 60 13.07 3.05 9.77
C MET A 60 14.46 2.96 10.42
N MET A 61 15.49 2.57 9.63
CA MET A 61 16.79 2.25 10.17
C MET A 61 17.65 3.52 10.29
N TYR A 62 18.08 3.86 11.50
CA TYR A 62 19.03 4.94 11.82
C TYR A 62 18.58 6.38 11.46
N ARG A 63 17.50 6.56 10.71
CA ARG A 63 17.07 7.88 10.24
C ARG A 63 15.85 8.42 10.97
N HIS A 64 14.95 7.56 11.41
CA HIS A 64 13.75 7.93 12.19
C HIS A 64 13.02 9.13 11.57
N SER A 65 12.67 9.00 10.29
CA SER A 65 12.03 10.08 9.53
C SER A 65 11.13 9.55 8.42
N VAL A 66 10.23 10.39 7.96
CA VAL A 66 9.46 10.20 6.74
C VAL A 66 9.92 11.27 5.74
N THR A 67 10.38 10.86 4.56
CA THR A 67 10.69 11.76 3.45
C THR A 67 9.54 11.76 2.46
N ILE A 68 9.16 12.93 1.95
CA ILE A 68 8.06 13.12 1.01
C ILE A 68 8.64 13.75 -0.26
N TYR A 69 8.36 13.13 -1.39
CA TYR A 69 8.84 13.52 -2.71
C TYR A 69 7.67 14.00 -3.56
N ASP A 70 7.96 14.92 -4.45
CA ASP A 70 7.10 15.23 -5.59
C ASP A 70 7.23 14.10 -6.61
N ALA A 71 6.12 13.50 -7.00
CA ALA A 71 6.13 12.33 -7.87
C ALA A 71 6.38 12.67 -9.35
N GLU A 72 6.15 13.92 -9.77
CA GLU A 72 6.42 14.40 -11.11
C GLU A 72 7.89 14.76 -11.30
N THR A 73 8.41 15.64 -10.44
CA THR A 73 9.79 16.14 -10.52
C THR A 73 10.82 15.19 -9.92
N LEU A 74 10.39 14.23 -9.09
CA LEU A 74 11.22 13.27 -8.35
C LEU A 74 12.14 13.94 -7.31
N GLU A 75 11.80 15.15 -6.89
CA GLU A 75 12.59 15.91 -5.94
C GLU A 75 12.02 15.81 -4.51
N LEU A 76 12.89 15.93 -3.53
CA LEU A 76 12.51 15.91 -2.12
C LEU A 76 11.73 17.20 -1.77
N LYS A 77 10.48 17.06 -1.32
CA LYS A 77 9.66 18.19 -0.83
C LYS A 77 9.87 18.46 0.65
N SER A 78 9.88 17.41 1.46
CA SER A 78 10.03 17.56 2.91
C SER A 78 10.61 16.31 3.57
N THR A 79 11.21 16.55 4.75
CA THR A 79 11.61 15.48 5.68
C THR A 79 10.97 15.77 7.02
N VAL A 80 10.09 14.89 7.47
CA VAL A 80 9.44 14.99 8.78
C VAL A 80 10.15 14.04 9.75
N PRO A 81 10.81 14.57 10.80
CA PRO A 81 11.40 13.73 11.84
C PRO A 81 10.30 12.94 12.57
N ASP A 82 10.56 11.66 12.81
CA ASP A 82 9.68 10.84 13.65
C ASP A 82 10.05 11.06 15.12
N SER A 83 9.65 12.22 15.64
CA SER A 83 9.88 12.63 17.01
C SER A 83 8.64 13.32 17.56
N VAL A 84 8.12 12.83 18.68
CA VAL A 84 6.88 13.32 19.27
C VAL A 84 6.99 13.49 20.79
N GLU A 85 6.33 14.52 21.32
CA GLU A 85 6.04 14.64 22.73
C GLU A 85 4.67 14.01 23.00
N LEU A 86 4.65 12.73 23.40
CA LEU A 86 3.41 11.98 23.60
C LEU A 86 2.45 12.64 24.59
N SER A 87 2.98 13.36 25.58
CA SER A 87 2.18 14.12 26.56
C SER A 87 1.32 15.22 25.93
N LYS A 88 1.74 15.83 24.82
CA LYS A 88 0.96 16.83 24.06
C LYS A 88 -0.26 16.22 23.36
N PHE A 89 -0.23 14.92 23.13
CA PHE A 89 -1.33 14.15 22.53
C PHE A 89 -2.18 13.40 23.57
N GLY A 90 -2.10 13.81 24.85
CA GLY A 90 -2.93 13.25 25.91
C GLY A 90 -2.30 12.09 26.70
N TYR A 91 -1.12 11.61 26.31
CA TYR A 91 -0.43 10.48 26.99
C TYR A 91 0.49 11.00 28.09
N LYS A 92 -0.08 11.66 29.10
CA LYS A 92 0.61 12.41 30.17
C LYS A 92 1.65 11.62 30.95
N LYS A 93 1.58 10.27 30.98
CA LYS A 93 2.59 9.42 31.64
C LYS A 93 3.95 9.43 30.94
N TYR A 94 4.01 9.90 29.68
CA TYR A 94 5.22 9.98 28.90
C TYR A 94 5.68 11.43 28.76
N SER A 95 6.73 11.79 29.49
CA SER A 95 7.33 13.13 29.44
C SER A 95 8.56 13.14 28.55
N GLY A 96 8.76 14.24 27.80
CA GLY A 96 9.89 14.40 26.89
C GLY A 96 9.59 13.95 25.46
N ILE A 97 10.66 13.86 24.67
CA ILE A 97 10.58 13.53 23.23
C ILE A 97 10.82 12.04 23.04
N TYR A 98 9.97 11.40 22.26
CA TYR A 98 10.04 10.00 21.87
C TYR A 98 10.31 9.89 20.39
N LYS A 99 11.14 8.95 19.97
CA LYS A 99 11.36 8.61 18.57
C LYS A 99 10.63 7.31 18.24
N GLY A 100 10.10 7.22 17.04
CA GLY A 100 9.58 5.97 16.51
C GLY A 100 10.51 5.36 15.46
N ALA A 101 10.06 4.28 14.85
CA ALA A 101 10.75 3.59 13.74
C ALA A 101 9.76 3.40 12.59
N PRO A 102 9.65 4.37 11.65
CA PRO A 102 8.67 4.36 10.56
C PRO A 102 8.77 3.13 9.67
N VAL A 103 7.66 2.38 9.49
CA VAL A 103 7.64 1.12 8.72
C VAL A 103 6.88 1.24 7.41
N GLU A 104 5.60 1.58 7.48
CA GLU A 104 4.69 1.66 6.35
C GLU A 104 3.80 2.89 6.52
N GLY A 105 3.33 3.45 5.42
CA GLY A 105 2.42 4.59 5.46
C GLY A 105 1.22 4.43 4.54
N ALA A 106 0.23 5.28 4.77
CA ALA A 106 -0.96 5.43 3.94
C ALA A 106 -1.42 6.88 3.93
N TYR A 107 -1.68 7.41 2.75
CA TYR A 107 -2.31 8.72 2.61
C TYR A 107 -3.81 8.63 2.88
N SER A 108 -4.38 9.70 3.45
CA SER A 108 -5.82 9.85 3.49
C SER A 108 -6.38 10.07 2.08
N PRO A 109 -7.58 9.57 1.75
CA PRO A 109 -8.21 9.77 0.43
C PRO A 109 -8.42 11.24 0.05
N ASP A 110 -8.55 12.13 1.04
CA ASP A 110 -8.73 13.57 0.85
C ASP A 110 -7.41 14.36 0.67
N GLY A 111 -6.27 13.65 0.60
CA GLY A 111 -4.94 14.23 0.38
C GLY A 111 -4.38 15.08 1.52
N LYS A 112 -5.05 15.14 2.69
CA LYS A 112 -4.64 16.04 3.79
C LYS A 112 -3.59 15.44 4.72
N TYR A 113 -3.60 14.13 4.88
CA TYR A 113 -2.81 13.44 5.89
C TYR A 113 -2.04 12.27 5.33
N LEU A 114 -0.89 12.01 5.97
CA LEU A 114 -0.14 10.78 5.81
C LEU A 114 -0.05 10.09 7.19
N TYR A 115 -0.58 8.88 7.29
CA TYR A 115 -0.45 8.03 8.47
C TYR A 115 0.73 7.09 8.29
N PHE A 116 1.49 6.85 9.36
CA PHE A 116 2.58 5.86 9.33
C PHE A 116 2.73 5.10 10.64
N THR A 117 3.06 3.83 10.54
CA THR A 117 3.29 2.94 11.67
C THR A 117 4.72 3.05 12.16
N ASN A 118 4.91 2.90 13.49
CA ASN A 118 6.21 2.82 14.13
C ASN A 118 6.47 1.41 14.66
N TYR A 119 7.50 0.73 14.15
CA TYR A 119 7.89 -0.62 14.58
C TYR A 119 8.04 -0.71 16.10
N ALA A 120 8.67 0.29 16.69
CA ALA A 120 8.86 0.47 18.12
C ALA A 120 8.86 1.98 18.43
N MET A 121 8.69 2.29 19.70
CA MET A 121 8.95 3.62 20.26
C MET A 121 10.19 3.56 21.12
N TYR A 122 10.98 4.63 21.11
CA TYR A 122 12.21 4.76 21.87
C TYR A 122 12.12 5.92 22.85
N GLY A 123 12.43 5.64 24.12
CA GLY A 123 12.39 6.62 25.21
C GLY A 123 11.96 5.98 26.54
N LYS A 124 11.88 6.78 27.59
CA LYS A 124 11.55 6.32 28.95
C LYS A 124 10.17 5.67 28.97
N GLY A 125 10.11 4.40 29.41
CA GLY A 125 8.86 3.63 29.49
C GLY A 125 8.58 2.73 28.28
N PHE A 126 9.50 2.71 27.31
CA PHE A 126 9.55 1.73 26.21
C PHE A 126 10.85 0.94 26.35
N ASN A 127 10.79 -0.21 26.98
CA ASN A 127 11.97 -0.99 27.40
C ASN A 127 12.05 -2.37 26.72
N LYS A 128 10.99 -2.77 26.03
CA LYS A 128 10.89 -4.08 25.37
C LYS A 128 10.56 -3.91 23.90
N GLU A 129 11.57 -3.54 23.13
CA GLU A 129 11.46 -3.48 21.66
C GLU A 129 11.07 -4.84 21.09
N GLY A 130 10.14 -4.84 20.13
CA GLY A 130 9.66 -6.05 19.51
C GLY A 130 10.70 -6.69 18.59
N HIS A 131 10.51 -7.97 18.32
CA HIS A 131 11.34 -8.78 17.44
C HIS A 131 10.48 -9.47 16.36
N ASP A 132 11.07 -9.83 15.21
CA ASP A 132 10.32 -10.49 14.13
C ASP A 132 9.81 -11.90 14.52
N THR A 133 10.46 -12.56 15.49
CA THR A 133 9.97 -13.79 16.09
C THR A 133 9.34 -13.44 17.45
N CYS A 134 8.02 -13.44 17.49
CA CYS A 134 7.26 -12.99 18.67
C CYS A 134 5.86 -13.61 18.75
N SER A 135 5.22 -13.39 19.89
CA SER A 135 3.82 -13.69 20.15
C SER A 135 3.26 -12.66 21.13
N PRO A 136 1.96 -12.60 21.36
CA PRO A 136 1.38 -11.76 22.41
C PRO A 136 1.96 -12.02 23.80
N ALA A 137 2.36 -13.28 24.09
CA ALA A 137 2.99 -13.67 25.34
C ALA A 137 4.42 -13.16 25.51
N SER A 138 5.07 -12.66 24.45
CA SER A 138 6.41 -12.04 24.52
C SER A 138 6.40 -10.74 25.33
N GLY A 139 5.23 -10.10 25.48
CA GLY A 139 5.05 -8.90 26.29
C GLY A 139 5.85 -7.70 25.79
N TYR A 140 6.04 -7.58 24.47
CA TYR A 140 6.67 -6.42 23.87
C TYR A 140 5.81 -5.17 24.00
N ASP A 141 6.47 -4.03 24.05
CA ASP A 141 5.78 -2.75 24.19
C ASP A 141 4.83 -2.50 22.99
N SER A 142 3.67 -1.93 23.29
CA SER A 142 2.77 -1.37 22.30
C SER A 142 3.39 -0.12 21.69
N SER A 143 3.03 0.18 20.45
CA SER A 143 3.58 1.31 19.71
C SER A 143 2.49 2.32 19.34
N TYR A 144 2.84 3.27 18.49
CA TYR A 144 1.95 4.32 18.03
C TYR A 144 1.94 4.40 16.50
N LEU A 145 0.76 4.69 15.96
CA LEU A 145 0.56 5.22 14.63
C LEU A 145 0.68 6.75 14.72
N SER A 146 1.48 7.35 13.85
CA SER A 146 1.61 8.81 13.75
C SER A 146 0.86 9.33 12.52
N ARG A 147 0.33 10.57 12.60
CA ARG A 147 -0.27 11.28 11.47
C ARG A 147 0.54 12.54 11.17
N ILE A 148 0.92 12.71 9.91
CA ILE A 148 1.51 13.95 9.39
C ILE A 148 0.39 14.77 8.74
N ASN A 149 0.25 16.03 9.15
CA ASN A 149 -0.49 17.04 8.41
C ASN A 149 0.39 17.52 7.25
N LEU A 150 -0.04 17.25 6.02
CA LEU A 150 0.76 17.52 4.83
C LEU A 150 0.90 19.02 4.53
N ALA A 151 -0.07 19.84 4.91
CA ALA A 151 0.02 21.29 4.75
C ALA A 151 1.04 21.92 5.73
N GLU A 152 1.18 21.35 6.93
CA GLU A 152 2.05 21.84 7.97
C GLU A 152 3.41 21.12 8.03
N ASN A 153 3.54 20.00 7.30
CA ASN A 153 4.73 19.12 7.30
C ASN A 153 5.18 18.71 8.70
N LYS A 154 4.23 18.42 9.60
CA LYS A 154 4.51 17.97 10.98
C LYS A 154 3.54 16.91 11.46
N ILE A 155 3.96 16.14 12.48
CA ILE A 155 3.10 15.20 13.18
C ILE A 155 2.11 16.01 14.02
N ASP A 156 0.81 15.81 13.79
CA ASP A 156 -0.29 16.51 14.46
C ASP A 156 -1.22 15.58 15.26
N ALA A 157 -1.05 14.25 15.13
CA ALA A 157 -1.78 13.27 15.93
C ALA A 157 -0.99 11.97 16.06
N VAL A 158 -1.25 11.24 17.16
CA VAL A 158 -0.73 9.89 17.41
C VAL A 158 -1.84 9.01 18.02
N TYR A 159 -1.85 7.74 17.64
CA TYR A 159 -2.86 6.77 18.04
C TYR A 159 -2.19 5.51 18.60
N PRO A 160 -2.60 5.00 19.77
CA PRO A 160 -2.04 3.77 20.32
C PRO A 160 -2.47 2.58 19.45
N VAL A 161 -1.51 1.72 19.16
CA VAL A 161 -1.70 0.48 18.41
C VAL A 161 -1.00 -0.67 19.12
N GLY A 162 -1.08 -1.89 18.61
CA GLY A 162 -0.41 -3.05 19.22
C GLY A 162 1.10 -3.05 19.05
N SER A 163 1.73 -4.15 19.46
CA SER A 163 3.18 -4.33 19.39
C SER A 163 3.62 -4.66 17.96
N VAL A 164 4.70 -4.02 17.54
CA VAL A 164 5.30 -4.18 16.19
C VAL A 164 4.28 -3.99 15.08
N PRO A 165 3.65 -2.80 14.99
CA PRO A 165 2.74 -2.53 13.88
C PRO A 165 3.50 -2.51 12.55
N LYS A 166 2.88 -3.03 11.50
CA LYS A 166 3.48 -3.15 10.17
C LYS A 166 2.74 -2.29 9.16
N VAL A 167 1.63 -2.75 8.63
CA VAL A 167 0.89 -2.07 7.57
C VAL A 167 -0.20 -1.19 8.15
N VAL A 168 -0.37 -0.02 7.56
CA VAL A 168 -1.54 0.85 7.74
C VAL A 168 -2.25 1.04 6.41
N LYS A 169 -3.57 1.07 6.43
CA LYS A 169 -4.44 1.46 5.30
C LYS A 169 -5.55 2.36 5.80
N VAL A 170 -5.96 3.32 4.99
CA VAL A 170 -7.13 4.17 5.22
C VAL A 170 -8.25 3.68 4.31
N SER A 171 -9.48 3.59 4.82
CA SER A 171 -10.63 3.20 4.00
C SER A 171 -10.92 4.28 2.94
N PRO A 172 -11.33 3.91 1.71
CA PRO A 172 -11.62 4.85 0.62
C PRO A 172 -12.66 5.91 0.97
N ASP A 173 -13.62 5.59 1.86
CA ASP A 173 -14.63 6.54 2.38
C ASP A 173 -14.10 7.46 3.50
N ASN A 174 -12.81 7.37 3.82
CA ASN A 174 -12.14 8.16 4.87
C ASN A 174 -12.75 8.00 6.28
N LYS A 175 -13.37 6.84 6.59
CA LYS A 175 -13.95 6.59 7.93
C LYS A 175 -13.00 5.87 8.88
N TYR A 176 -12.20 4.94 8.37
CA TYR A 176 -11.38 4.05 9.20
C TYR A 176 -9.92 4.03 8.80
N ILE A 177 -9.07 3.85 9.82
CA ILE A 177 -7.67 3.49 9.67
C ILE A 177 -7.50 2.09 10.25
N LEU A 178 -6.89 1.19 9.48
CA LEU A 178 -6.59 -0.18 9.89
C LEU A 178 -5.09 -0.36 10.03
N VAL A 179 -4.65 -0.94 11.15
CA VAL A 179 -3.23 -1.20 11.44
C VAL A 179 -3.01 -2.65 11.82
N SER A 180 -2.17 -3.37 11.08
CA SER A 180 -1.78 -4.75 11.42
C SER A 180 -0.67 -4.74 12.47
N ASN A 181 -0.88 -5.44 13.59
CA ASN A 181 0.05 -5.53 14.72
C ASN A 181 0.68 -6.92 14.77
N TRP A 182 1.90 -7.01 14.28
CA TRP A 182 2.62 -8.26 14.05
C TRP A 182 2.76 -9.15 15.30
N CYS A 183 3.19 -8.57 16.42
CA CYS A 183 3.41 -9.31 17.67
C CYS A 183 2.16 -9.41 18.55
N SER A 184 1.21 -8.51 18.42
CA SER A 184 -0.08 -8.59 19.10
C SER A 184 -1.06 -9.55 18.44
N TYR A 185 -0.79 -9.99 17.18
CA TYR A 185 -1.67 -10.85 16.39
C TYR A 185 -3.05 -10.25 16.15
N THR A 186 -3.11 -8.92 16.04
CA THR A 186 -4.37 -8.17 15.89
C THR A 186 -4.32 -7.18 14.75
N VAL A 187 -5.51 -6.71 14.36
CA VAL A 187 -5.69 -5.47 13.60
C VAL A 187 -6.38 -4.45 14.49
N THR A 188 -5.78 -3.27 14.63
CA THR A 188 -6.41 -2.11 15.29
C THR A 188 -7.21 -1.34 14.25
N ILE A 189 -8.47 -1.01 14.58
CA ILE A 189 -9.34 -0.15 13.78
C ILE A 189 -9.56 1.16 14.52
N ILE A 190 -9.23 2.27 13.87
CA ILE A 190 -9.35 3.62 14.41
C ILE A 190 -10.41 4.36 13.58
N SER A 191 -11.35 5.01 14.25
CA SER A 191 -12.30 5.93 13.60
C SER A 191 -11.63 7.26 13.34
N ILE A 192 -11.68 7.73 12.09
CA ILE A 192 -11.14 9.05 11.70
C ILE A 192 -11.96 10.18 12.31
N GLU A 193 -13.28 10.04 12.33
CA GLU A 193 -14.19 11.02 12.90
C GLU A 193 -13.92 11.27 14.39
N THR A 194 -13.89 10.20 15.19
CA THR A 194 -13.71 10.31 16.65
C THR A 194 -12.25 10.36 17.07
N GLN A 195 -11.31 10.05 16.16
CA GLN A 195 -9.87 9.92 16.41
C GLN A 195 -9.53 8.92 17.52
N LYS A 196 -10.33 7.87 17.67
CA LYS A 196 -10.17 6.84 18.70
C LYS A 196 -10.12 5.43 18.12
N THR A 197 -9.41 4.55 18.78
CA THR A 197 -9.51 3.12 18.53
C THR A 197 -10.91 2.64 18.91
N ILE A 198 -11.61 2.05 17.94
CA ILE A 198 -12.98 1.51 18.12
C ILE A 198 -12.99 0.00 18.23
N LYS A 199 -11.97 -0.69 17.68
CA LYS A 199 -11.90 -2.14 17.69
C LYS A 199 -10.45 -2.62 17.64
N SER A 200 -10.19 -3.79 18.24
CA SER A 200 -8.99 -4.59 18.05
C SER A 200 -9.44 -6.03 17.75
N ILE A 201 -9.13 -6.50 16.54
CA ILE A 201 -9.61 -7.80 16.03
C ILE A 201 -8.44 -8.78 16.04
N LYS A 202 -8.62 -9.97 16.61
CA LYS A 202 -7.65 -11.06 16.53
C LYS A 202 -7.64 -11.64 15.12
N ILE A 203 -6.45 -11.70 14.50
CA ILE A 203 -6.26 -12.20 13.12
C ILE A 203 -5.50 -13.53 13.10
N GLY A 204 -4.67 -13.79 14.09
CA GLY A 204 -3.76 -14.92 14.08
C GLY A 204 -2.31 -14.47 13.95
N ARG A 205 -1.41 -15.41 13.62
CA ARG A 205 0.03 -15.16 13.69
C ARG A 205 0.52 -14.23 12.59
N TYR A 206 1.19 -13.16 12.99
CA TYR A 206 1.89 -12.26 12.09
C TYR A 206 1.00 -11.59 11.03
N PRO A 207 -0.05 -10.86 11.44
CA PRO A 207 -0.85 -10.09 10.48
C PRO A 207 0.05 -9.07 9.75
N ARG A 208 -0.09 -8.99 8.40
CA ARG A 208 0.83 -8.19 7.59
C ARG A 208 0.10 -7.32 6.57
N GLY A 209 -0.06 -7.75 5.33
CA GLY A 209 -0.70 -6.98 4.28
C GLY A 209 -2.17 -6.67 4.61
N ILE A 210 -2.61 -5.47 4.27
CA ILE A 210 -4.00 -5.03 4.34
C ILE A 210 -4.38 -4.46 2.98
N SER A 211 -5.55 -4.82 2.46
CA SER A 211 -6.21 -4.17 1.32
C SER A 211 -7.66 -3.93 1.69
N ILE A 212 -8.23 -2.81 1.24
CA ILE A 212 -9.63 -2.44 1.54
C ILE A 212 -10.36 -2.30 0.21
N SER A 213 -11.58 -2.84 0.11
CA SER A 213 -12.41 -2.73 -1.09
C SER A 213 -12.72 -1.28 -1.43
N SER A 214 -12.82 -0.96 -2.72
CA SER A 214 -13.05 0.41 -3.19
C SER A 214 -14.37 1.00 -2.70
N ASP A 215 -15.35 0.16 -2.36
CA ASP A 215 -16.63 0.54 -1.73
C ASP A 215 -16.56 0.66 -0.19
N SER A 216 -15.39 0.44 0.40
CA SER A 216 -15.14 0.50 1.86
C SER A 216 -15.94 -0.51 2.69
N LYS A 217 -16.51 -1.57 2.10
CA LYS A 217 -17.30 -2.55 2.85
C LYS A 217 -16.45 -3.62 3.52
N PHE A 218 -15.33 -4.00 2.89
CA PHE A 218 -14.49 -5.09 3.36
C PHE A 218 -13.03 -4.71 3.44
N ALA A 219 -12.39 -5.15 4.50
CA ALA A 219 -10.94 -5.16 4.60
C ALA A 219 -10.41 -6.59 4.57
N TYR A 220 -9.31 -6.80 3.89
CA TYR A 220 -8.61 -8.06 3.80
C TYR A 220 -7.28 -7.96 4.51
N VAL A 221 -6.93 -8.96 5.31
CA VAL A 221 -5.70 -8.97 6.12
C VAL A 221 -4.97 -10.30 5.98
N ALA A 222 -3.73 -10.24 5.56
CA ALA A 222 -2.88 -11.42 5.42
C ALA A 222 -2.39 -11.93 6.78
N GLU A 223 -2.63 -13.20 7.11
CA GLU A 223 -2.02 -13.92 8.21
C GLU A 223 -0.72 -14.57 7.72
N MET A 224 0.40 -13.83 7.79
CA MET A 224 1.68 -14.33 7.24
C MET A 224 2.22 -15.55 8.00
N GLY A 225 1.91 -15.71 9.28
CA GLY A 225 2.28 -16.89 10.06
C GLY A 225 1.36 -18.08 9.85
N GLY A 226 0.44 -18.01 8.89
CA GLY A 226 -0.56 -19.02 8.57
C GLY A 226 -0.71 -19.21 7.06
N ASN A 227 -1.94 -19.49 6.64
CA ASN A 227 -2.31 -19.77 5.25
C ASN A 227 -3.62 -19.11 4.84
N ARG A 228 -3.97 -17.99 5.48
CA ARG A 228 -5.29 -17.34 5.35
C ARG A 228 -5.17 -15.86 5.03
N ILE A 229 -6.19 -15.36 4.35
CA ILE A 229 -6.54 -13.93 4.35
C ILE A 229 -7.83 -13.80 5.15
N HIS A 230 -7.82 -12.95 6.17
CA HIS A 230 -9.02 -12.63 6.92
C HIS A 230 -9.78 -11.52 6.21
N ARG A 231 -11.08 -11.74 5.96
CA ARG A 231 -12.01 -10.76 5.41
C ARG A 231 -12.83 -10.18 6.55
N ILE A 232 -12.67 -8.90 6.80
CA ILE A 232 -13.37 -8.13 7.85
C ILE A 232 -14.47 -7.33 7.18
N ASN A 233 -15.71 -7.48 7.60
CA ASN A 233 -16.80 -6.58 7.23
C ASN A 233 -16.63 -5.28 8.05
N LEU A 234 -16.56 -4.12 7.41
CA LEU A 234 -16.32 -2.84 8.10
C LEU A 234 -17.59 -2.20 8.67
N GLU A 235 -18.76 -2.78 8.44
CA GLU A 235 -20.01 -2.33 9.03
C GLU A 235 -20.22 -2.91 10.44
N ASP A 236 -20.01 -4.23 10.61
CA ASP A 236 -20.27 -4.95 11.86
C ASP A 236 -19.00 -5.55 12.50
N PHE A 237 -17.87 -5.46 11.81
CA PHE A 237 -16.58 -6.03 12.20
C PHE A 237 -16.57 -7.55 12.32
N SER A 238 -17.49 -8.25 11.69
CA SER A 238 -17.47 -9.69 11.56
C SER A 238 -16.29 -10.15 10.68
N VAL A 239 -15.77 -11.35 10.96
CA VAL A 239 -14.56 -11.88 10.31
C VAL A 239 -14.82 -13.24 9.72
N ASN A 240 -14.52 -13.38 8.44
CA ASN A 240 -14.41 -14.64 7.72
C ASN A 240 -12.97 -14.79 7.20
N TYR A 241 -12.63 -15.92 6.56
CA TYR A 241 -11.30 -16.13 6.01
C TYR A 241 -11.32 -16.85 4.65
N ILE A 242 -10.27 -16.62 3.88
CA ILE A 242 -9.98 -17.21 2.58
C ILE A 242 -8.72 -18.07 2.74
N PRO A 243 -8.76 -19.38 2.40
CA PRO A 243 -7.59 -20.27 2.46
C PRO A 243 -6.71 -20.07 1.22
N ILE A 244 -5.77 -19.11 1.25
CA ILE A 244 -5.04 -18.66 0.06
C ILE A 244 -3.68 -19.32 -0.17
N GLY A 245 -3.19 -20.13 0.75
CA GLY A 245 -1.85 -20.73 0.71
C GLY A 245 -0.90 -20.15 1.74
N SER A 246 0.27 -20.80 1.90
CA SER A 246 1.18 -20.53 3.03
C SER A 246 1.93 -19.21 2.90
N ASN A 247 2.06 -18.52 4.03
CA ASN A 247 2.83 -17.28 4.20
C ASN A 247 2.38 -16.13 3.28
N PRO A 248 1.08 -15.82 3.20
CA PRO A 248 0.62 -14.66 2.46
C PRO A 248 1.17 -13.39 3.12
N ARG A 249 1.73 -12.45 2.32
CA ARG A 249 2.42 -11.30 2.90
C ARG A 249 1.84 -9.96 2.48
N ALA A 250 2.03 -9.56 1.23
CA ALA A 250 1.40 -8.37 0.66
C ALA A 250 0.18 -8.80 -0.13
N ILE A 251 -0.86 -7.99 -0.08
CA ILE A 251 -2.11 -8.23 -0.79
C ILE A 251 -2.61 -6.94 -1.44
N GLU A 252 -3.20 -7.07 -2.61
CA GLU A 252 -3.90 -5.99 -3.31
C GLU A 252 -5.18 -6.54 -3.94
N LEU A 253 -6.21 -5.71 -4.02
CA LEU A 253 -7.45 -6.00 -4.74
C LEU A 253 -7.36 -5.46 -6.17
N SER A 254 -8.03 -6.13 -7.12
CA SER A 254 -8.32 -5.52 -8.42
C SER A 254 -9.22 -4.29 -8.25
N PRO A 255 -9.16 -3.29 -9.16
CA PRO A 255 -9.98 -2.08 -9.05
C PRO A 255 -11.49 -2.33 -8.96
N ASP A 256 -11.97 -3.42 -9.56
CA ASP A 256 -13.36 -3.88 -9.51
C ASP A 256 -13.71 -4.72 -8.28
N ASN A 257 -12.74 -4.98 -7.39
CA ASN A 257 -12.85 -5.83 -6.20
C ASN A 257 -13.16 -7.32 -6.47
N SER A 258 -13.08 -7.80 -7.71
CA SER A 258 -13.38 -9.21 -8.04
C SER A 258 -12.24 -10.16 -7.72
N THR A 259 -11.00 -9.68 -7.77
CA THR A 259 -9.79 -10.49 -7.61
C THR A 259 -8.92 -9.99 -6.47
N LEU A 260 -8.48 -10.91 -5.61
CA LEU A 260 -7.47 -10.66 -4.59
C LEU A 260 -6.13 -11.24 -5.05
N TYR A 261 -5.11 -10.40 -5.11
CA TYR A 261 -3.73 -10.83 -5.38
C TYR A 261 -2.95 -10.89 -4.07
N ALA A 262 -2.18 -11.96 -3.88
CA ALA A 262 -1.32 -12.09 -2.69
C ALA A 262 0.07 -12.62 -3.05
N THR A 263 1.09 -12.06 -2.43
CA THR A 263 2.43 -12.66 -2.45
C THR A 263 2.50 -13.79 -1.45
N LEU A 264 3.00 -14.95 -1.87
CA LEU A 264 3.36 -16.09 -1.02
C LEU A 264 4.86 -16.03 -0.77
N ASN A 265 5.26 -15.40 0.33
CA ASN A 265 6.62 -14.92 0.56
C ASN A 265 7.69 -16.01 0.47
N ILE A 266 7.50 -17.16 1.16
CA ILE A 266 8.51 -18.23 1.20
C ILE A 266 8.64 -18.92 -0.15
N SER A 267 7.52 -19.20 -0.82
CA SER A 267 7.53 -19.87 -2.13
C SER A 267 7.94 -18.97 -3.30
N GLY A 268 7.98 -17.64 -3.09
CA GLY A 268 8.35 -16.69 -4.13
C GLY A 268 7.35 -16.59 -5.27
N LYS A 269 6.07 -16.70 -4.93
CA LYS A 269 4.94 -16.72 -5.88
C LYS A 269 3.96 -15.59 -5.62
N VAL A 270 3.15 -15.29 -6.62
CA VAL A 270 1.93 -14.48 -6.51
C VAL A 270 0.75 -15.33 -6.92
N ILE A 271 -0.30 -15.31 -6.12
CA ILE A 271 -1.57 -15.96 -6.37
C ILE A 271 -2.64 -14.92 -6.69
N ALA A 272 -3.48 -15.22 -7.68
CA ALA A 272 -4.73 -14.52 -7.98
C ALA A 272 -5.89 -15.40 -7.49
N TRP A 273 -6.79 -14.80 -6.72
CA TRP A 273 -7.95 -15.47 -6.10
C TRP A 273 -9.23 -14.75 -6.48
N ASP A 274 -10.17 -15.48 -7.05
CA ASP A 274 -11.49 -14.99 -7.39
C ASP A 274 -12.35 -14.91 -6.11
N LEU A 275 -12.82 -13.71 -5.80
CA LEU A 275 -13.58 -13.44 -4.57
C LEU A 275 -15.07 -13.84 -4.68
N ASP A 276 -15.61 -13.92 -5.89
CA ASP A 276 -17.01 -14.30 -6.13
C ASP A 276 -17.18 -15.84 -6.06
N THR A 277 -16.29 -16.56 -6.74
CA THR A 277 -16.31 -18.02 -6.75
C THR A 277 -15.56 -18.65 -5.59
N ASN A 278 -14.78 -17.84 -4.85
CA ASN A 278 -13.90 -18.25 -3.75
C ASN A 278 -12.90 -19.34 -4.15
N LYS A 279 -12.25 -19.17 -5.32
CA LYS A 279 -11.30 -20.12 -5.89
C LYS A 279 -10.02 -19.45 -6.38
N GLU A 280 -8.95 -20.25 -6.41
CA GLU A 280 -7.72 -19.85 -7.09
C GLU A 280 -7.98 -19.72 -8.60
N ILE A 281 -7.59 -18.55 -9.17
CA ILE A 281 -7.54 -18.34 -10.61
C ILE A 281 -6.23 -18.92 -11.14
N LYS A 282 -5.11 -18.45 -10.60
CA LYS A 282 -3.77 -18.86 -11.02
C LYS A 282 -2.68 -18.43 -10.03
N THR A 283 -1.61 -19.18 -10.00
CA THR A 283 -0.39 -18.85 -9.26
C THR A 283 0.82 -18.79 -10.20
N VAL A 284 1.68 -17.77 -10.04
CA VAL A 284 2.89 -17.57 -10.83
C VAL A 284 4.11 -17.35 -9.95
N ALA A 285 5.26 -17.92 -10.33
CA ALA A 285 6.53 -17.65 -9.68
C ALA A 285 7.12 -16.32 -10.17
N THR A 286 7.55 -15.47 -9.25
CA THR A 286 8.16 -14.16 -9.57
C THR A 286 9.63 -14.10 -9.18
N GLY A 287 10.00 -14.66 -8.03
CA GLY A 287 11.39 -14.69 -7.55
C GLY A 287 11.47 -15.01 -6.06
N LYS A 288 12.66 -15.27 -5.54
CA LYS A 288 12.86 -15.67 -4.14
C LYS A 288 12.41 -14.56 -3.17
N SER A 289 11.56 -14.91 -2.23
CA SER A 289 10.96 -14.02 -1.24
C SER A 289 10.15 -12.89 -1.89
N ALA A 290 9.06 -13.22 -2.60
CA ALA A 290 8.08 -12.25 -3.07
C ALA A 290 7.51 -11.48 -1.86
N ARG A 291 7.82 -10.16 -1.75
CA ARG A 291 7.72 -9.45 -0.48
C ARG A 291 6.66 -8.37 -0.46
N SER A 292 6.73 -7.45 -1.37
CA SER A 292 5.77 -6.34 -1.52
C SER A 292 5.13 -6.39 -2.90
N LEU A 293 3.92 -5.89 -2.99
CA LEU A 293 3.06 -5.95 -4.16
C LEU A 293 2.40 -4.58 -4.35
N ALA A 294 2.29 -4.13 -5.58
CA ALA A 294 1.45 -3.01 -6.00
C ALA A 294 0.72 -3.38 -7.29
N ILE A 295 -0.44 -2.78 -7.51
CA ILE A 295 -1.22 -2.94 -8.73
C ILE A 295 -1.29 -1.61 -9.49
N SER A 296 -1.30 -1.65 -10.82
CA SER A 296 -1.54 -0.47 -11.65
C SER A 296 -2.98 0.04 -11.50
N SER A 297 -3.22 1.33 -11.73
CA SER A 297 -4.55 1.93 -11.59
C SER A 297 -5.59 1.34 -12.55
N ASP A 298 -5.16 0.87 -13.73
CA ASP A 298 -5.99 0.17 -14.70
C ASP A 298 -6.19 -1.33 -14.38
N GLY A 299 -5.55 -1.82 -13.30
CA GLY A 299 -5.63 -3.21 -12.89
C GLY A 299 -4.90 -4.21 -13.79
N SER A 300 -4.25 -3.76 -14.87
CA SER A 300 -3.67 -4.66 -15.89
C SER A 300 -2.34 -5.28 -15.50
N ALA A 301 -1.62 -4.69 -14.54
CA ALA A 301 -0.29 -5.12 -14.14
C ALA A 301 -0.06 -5.12 -12.63
N LEU A 302 0.65 -6.14 -12.14
CA LEU A 302 1.19 -6.19 -10.78
C LEU A 302 2.70 -5.93 -10.81
N PHE A 303 3.19 -5.26 -9.77
CA PHE A 303 4.60 -5.00 -9.52
C PHE A 303 5.00 -5.70 -8.23
N VAL A 304 5.95 -6.63 -8.32
CA VAL A 304 6.33 -7.51 -7.21
C VAL A 304 7.83 -7.40 -6.94
N VAL A 305 8.19 -6.96 -5.74
CA VAL A 305 9.60 -6.99 -5.33
C VAL A 305 9.94 -8.34 -4.71
N ASN A 306 11.02 -8.95 -5.20
CA ASN A 306 11.54 -10.24 -4.78
C ASN A 306 12.81 -10.00 -3.96
N PHE A 307 12.66 -9.95 -2.64
CA PHE A 307 13.70 -9.49 -1.71
C PHE A 307 15.03 -10.22 -1.86
N ARG A 308 15.01 -11.55 -1.81
CA ARG A 308 16.24 -12.36 -1.95
C ARG A 308 16.75 -12.50 -3.38
N SER A 309 15.90 -12.30 -4.37
CA SER A 309 16.35 -12.27 -5.78
C SER A 309 16.93 -10.92 -6.19
N GLY A 310 16.66 -9.84 -5.45
CA GLY A 310 17.09 -8.51 -5.81
C GLY A 310 16.40 -7.98 -7.07
N THR A 311 15.15 -8.39 -7.33
CA THR A 311 14.45 -8.10 -8.59
C THR A 311 13.08 -7.47 -8.37
N LEU A 312 12.60 -6.77 -9.40
CA LEU A 312 11.23 -6.34 -9.59
C LEU A 312 10.63 -7.14 -10.74
N SER A 313 9.52 -7.84 -10.50
CA SER A 313 8.73 -8.52 -11.52
C SER A 313 7.51 -7.69 -11.87
N LYS A 314 7.23 -7.54 -13.18
CA LYS A 314 5.97 -7.05 -13.71
C LYS A 314 5.16 -8.24 -14.22
N VAL A 315 3.94 -8.37 -13.73
CA VAL A 315 3.04 -9.51 -14.03
C VAL A 315 1.77 -8.97 -14.65
N ARG A 316 1.36 -9.49 -15.80
CA ARG A 316 0.07 -9.19 -16.40
C ARG A 316 -1.03 -9.92 -15.62
N THR A 317 -2.09 -9.20 -15.26
CA THR A 317 -3.17 -9.74 -14.40
C THR A 317 -4.09 -10.71 -15.14
N SER A 318 -4.37 -10.45 -16.42
CA SER A 318 -5.35 -11.23 -17.22
C SER A 318 -4.98 -12.71 -17.39
N ASP A 319 -3.69 -13.04 -17.40
CA ASP A 319 -3.20 -14.43 -17.54
C ASP A 319 -2.12 -14.81 -16.53
N MET A 320 -1.81 -13.92 -15.59
CA MET A 320 -0.76 -14.07 -14.58
C MET A 320 0.61 -14.41 -15.19
N LYS A 321 0.94 -13.77 -16.33
CA LYS A 321 2.22 -13.95 -17.01
C LYS A 321 3.25 -12.92 -16.52
N VAL A 322 4.43 -13.38 -16.14
CA VAL A 322 5.57 -12.48 -15.88
C VAL A 322 6.04 -11.89 -17.20
N LEU A 323 5.89 -10.58 -17.35
CA LEU A 323 6.28 -9.83 -18.54
C LEU A 323 7.74 -9.40 -18.48
N GLN A 324 8.17 -8.95 -17.30
CA GLN A 324 9.54 -8.51 -17.04
C GLN A 324 9.98 -8.95 -15.65
N ASN A 325 11.27 -9.26 -15.52
CA ASN A 325 11.92 -9.52 -14.24
C ASN A 325 13.30 -8.85 -14.29
N ILE A 326 13.41 -7.67 -13.67
CA ILE A 326 14.58 -6.81 -13.75
C ILE A 326 15.35 -6.74 -12.44
N LYS A 327 16.66 -6.65 -12.49
CA LYS A 327 17.49 -6.37 -11.31
C LYS A 327 17.27 -4.95 -10.83
N VAL A 328 17.11 -4.77 -9.52
CA VAL A 328 16.84 -3.46 -8.90
C VAL A 328 17.95 -3.09 -7.90
N CYS A 329 18.08 -3.87 -6.84
CA CYS A 329 19.07 -3.68 -5.77
C CYS A 329 19.20 -5.00 -4.98
N ALA A 330 20.14 -5.06 -4.02
CA ALA A 330 20.37 -6.28 -3.24
C ALA A 330 19.12 -6.77 -2.49
N GLU A 331 18.38 -5.85 -1.90
CA GLU A 331 17.22 -6.15 -1.04
C GLU A 331 16.08 -5.16 -1.31
N PRO A 332 15.35 -5.30 -2.45
CA PRO A 332 14.16 -4.50 -2.68
C PRO A 332 13.07 -4.90 -1.68
N ILE A 333 12.54 -3.92 -0.94
CA ILE A 333 11.72 -4.21 0.23
C ILE A 333 10.29 -3.69 0.17
N GLY A 334 10.06 -2.58 -0.52
CA GLY A 334 8.77 -1.97 -0.72
C GLY A 334 8.56 -1.56 -2.18
N VAL A 335 7.34 -1.58 -2.65
CA VAL A 335 6.95 -1.09 -3.98
C VAL A 335 5.61 -0.38 -3.90
N THR A 336 5.48 0.69 -4.65
CA THR A 336 4.20 1.39 -4.87
C THR A 336 4.08 1.80 -6.33
N TYR A 337 2.87 1.92 -6.81
CA TYR A 337 2.54 2.46 -8.12
C TYR A 337 2.00 3.89 -7.96
N ASP A 338 2.63 4.84 -8.61
CA ASP A 338 2.19 6.22 -8.75
C ASP A 338 1.26 6.30 -9.97
N SER A 339 -0.03 6.41 -9.72
CA SER A 339 -1.06 6.45 -10.75
C SER A 339 -1.08 7.76 -11.54
N VAL A 340 -0.60 8.85 -10.95
CA VAL A 340 -0.59 10.19 -11.57
C VAL A 340 0.42 10.24 -12.72
N ASN A 341 1.61 9.69 -12.50
CA ASN A 341 2.71 9.73 -13.47
C ASN A 341 3.01 8.37 -14.12
N SER A 342 2.20 7.34 -13.86
CA SER A 342 2.43 5.97 -14.34
C SER A 342 3.83 5.45 -14.02
N ARG A 343 4.27 5.60 -12.77
CA ARG A 343 5.61 5.23 -12.31
C ARG A 343 5.57 4.17 -11.22
N THR A 344 6.55 3.30 -11.23
CA THR A 344 6.75 2.30 -10.17
C THR A 344 7.95 2.72 -9.31
N TRP A 345 7.72 2.90 -8.00
CA TRP A 345 8.74 3.28 -7.04
C TRP A 345 9.11 2.07 -6.18
N VAL A 346 10.40 1.84 -6.02
CA VAL A 346 10.92 0.69 -5.25
C VAL A 346 11.86 1.16 -4.16
N ALA A 347 11.54 0.84 -2.90
CA ALA A 347 12.43 1.02 -1.77
C ALA A 347 13.48 -0.09 -1.72
N CYS A 348 14.74 0.27 -1.59
CA CYS A 348 15.87 -0.62 -1.41
C CYS A 348 16.40 -0.53 0.01
N TYR A 349 16.50 -1.65 0.71
CA TYR A 349 16.90 -1.70 2.12
C TYR A 349 18.29 -1.08 2.39
N GLY A 350 19.17 -1.13 1.39
CA GLY A 350 20.50 -0.51 1.43
C GLY A 350 20.53 1.02 1.30
N GLY A 351 19.39 1.75 1.40
CA GLY A 351 19.34 3.20 1.46
C GLY A 351 19.19 3.91 0.12
N SER A 352 18.38 3.36 -0.79
CA SER A 352 18.02 4.04 -2.03
C SER A 352 16.56 3.77 -2.43
N ILE A 353 16.03 4.64 -3.31
CA ILE A 353 14.76 4.45 -3.98
C ILE A 353 15.03 4.41 -5.48
N LYS A 354 14.48 3.43 -6.17
CA LYS A 354 14.54 3.31 -7.64
C LYS A 354 13.18 3.68 -8.22
N VAL A 355 13.17 4.58 -9.20
CA VAL A 355 11.95 5.01 -9.88
C VAL A 355 11.98 4.53 -11.32
N PHE A 356 10.94 3.84 -11.73
CA PHE A 356 10.77 3.30 -13.08
C PHE A 356 9.57 3.96 -13.75
N ALA A 357 9.75 4.43 -14.98
CA ALA A 357 8.63 4.77 -15.85
C ALA A 357 8.05 3.48 -16.48
N ASN A 358 6.75 3.46 -16.69
CA ASN A 358 6.05 2.45 -17.48
C ASN A 358 5.84 3.01 -18.90
N GLN A 359 6.70 2.63 -19.87
CA GLN A 359 6.76 3.18 -21.23
C GLN A 359 6.60 2.09 -22.28
#